data_e2f294cbaf5fc4b87d51449fe28e6a2f
#
_entry.id   e2f294cbaf5fc4b87d51449fe28e6a2f
#
_cell.length_a   1.000
_cell.length_b   1.000
_cell.length_c   1.000
_cell.angle_alpha   90.00
_cell.angle_beta   90.00
_cell.angle_gamma   90.00
#
_symmetry.space_group_name_H-M   'P 1'
#
loop_
_entity.id
_entity.type
_entity.pdbx_description
1 polymer ?
#
loop_
_entity_poly.entity_id
_entity_poly.type
_entity_poly.pdbx_seq_one_letter_code
_entity_poly.pdbx_strand_id
1 'polypeptide(L)'
;MKRMKVLLQKTVLETYIREDSKLIHLVINDEEIITTETHPFYVNNRGFVNAGELKVGDELLDPNKNILLVENFDVELTGKPVTVYNFQVEDYHTYHVSGFGVLVHNADDTYSRLRKVSPDAKAKKAVNSVDGKKTDPIYGYEVDTLEADHIMPLKEITEQPGFDQLSFEDQKAIANLEENFMGLGKRTNASKGAKPISAWSGHSKLGAISEEAQQFLNQKDEAARAAIAKAISERLGKK
;
A
#
# COMPACT_ATOMS: atom_id res chain seq x y z
N MET A 1 -9.68 22.62 -28.23
CA MET A 1 -10.54 22.84 -27.04
C MET A 1 -9.75 22.41 -25.81
N LYS A 2 -9.36 23.35 -24.91
CA LYS A 2 -8.79 23.00 -23.60
C LYS A 2 -9.89 22.36 -22.76
N ARG A 3 -9.75 21.08 -22.42
CA ARG A 3 -10.61 20.46 -21.39
C ARG A 3 -10.36 21.21 -20.08
N MET A 4 -11.34 21.95 -19.62
CA MET A 4 -11.36 22.51 -18.26
C MET A 4 -11.29 21.32 -17.30
N LYS A 5 -10.21 21.21 -16.53
CA LYS A 5 -10.17 20.26 -15.39
C LYS A 5 -11.07 20.81 -14.30
N VAL A 6 -12.15 20.13 -14.04
CA VAL A 6 -13.02 20.45 -12.91
C VAL A 6 -12.36 19.90 -11.66
N LEU A 7 -11.98 20.76 -10.73
CA LEU A 7 -11.70 20.35 -9.35
C LEU A 7 -13.02 19.84 -8.77
N LEU A 8 -13.05 18.58 -8.39
CA LEU A 8 -14.21 17.99 -7.74
C LEU A 8 -14.12 18.27 -6.24
N GLN A 9 -15.15 18.92 -5.70
CA GLN A 9 -15.34 18.94 -4.25
C GLN A 9 -15.78 17.55 -3.81
N LYS A 10 -15.10 17.01 -2.79
CA LYS A 10 -15.37 15.70 -2.24
C LYS A 10 -15.52 15.78 -0.73
N THR A 11 -16.30 14.85 -0.19
CA THR A 11 -16.53 14.76 1.25
C THR A 11 -15.30 14.20 1.95
N VAL A 12 -14.92 14.81 3.07
CA VAL A 12 -13.99 14.19 4.02
C VAL A 12 -14.77 13.11 4.78
N LEU A 13 -14.42 11.85 4.59
CA LEU A 13 -15.08 10.70 5.19
C LEU A 13 -14.60 10.42 6.61
N GLU A 14 -13.31 10.62 6.86
CA GLU A 14 -12.67 10.35 8.15
C GLU A 14 -11.48 11.29 8.35
N THR A 15 -11.25 11.68 9.60
CA THR A 15 -10.05 12.42 10.01
C THR A 15 -9.21 11.53 10.93
N TYR A 16 -7.94 11.34 10.57
CA TYR A 16 -6.97 10.60 11.37
C TYR A 16 -6.17 11.56 12.21
N ILE A 17 -6.08 11.26 13.50
CA ILE A 17 -5.32 12.04 14.46
C ILE A 17 -4.16 11.15 14.93
N ARG A 18 -2.95 11.65 14.81
CA ARG A 18 -1.72 10.98 15.26
C ARG A 18 -0.85 11.95 16.01
N GLU A 19 0.15 11.43 16.70
CA GLU A 19 1.20 12.21 17.31
C GLU A 19 2.53 11.89 16.61
N ASP A 20 3.29 12.93 16.29
CA ASP A 20 4.63 12.79 15.73
C ASP A 20 5.57 13.78 16.43
N SER A 21 6.84 13.41 16.58
CA SER A 21 7.89 14.25 17.14
C SER A 21 8.93 14.70 16.11
N LYS A 22 8.72 14.35 14.83
CA LYS A 22 9.55 14.77 13.72
C LYS A 22 8.69 15.41 12.64
N LEU A 23 8.89 16.68 12.39
CA LEU A 23 8.18 17.42 11.36
C LEU A 23 9.15 17.84 10.24
N ILE A 24 8.61 17.91 9.03
CA ILE A 24 9.30 18.41 7.85
C ILE A 24 8.68 19.76 7.49
N HIS A 25 9.52 20.76 7.39
CA HIS A 25 9.19 22.09 6.94
C HIS A 25 9.61 22.25 5.48
N LEU A 26 8.66 22.45 4.61
CA LEU A 26 8.86 22.65 3.17
C LEU A 26 8.46 24.07 2.82
N VAL A 27 9.34 24.83 2.15
CA VAL A 27 8.94 26.07 1.50
C VAL A 27 8.73 25.76 0.02
N ILE A 28 7.52 26.04 -0.46
CA ILE A 28 7.10 25.75 -1.83
C ILE A 28 6.46 27.04 -2.37
N ASN A 29 7.09 27.67 -3.37
CA ASN A 29 6.64 28.94 -3.93
C ASN A 29 6.32 29.99 -2.85
N ASP A 30 7.27 30.26 -1.96
CA ASP A 30 7.19 31.23 -0.84
C ASP A 30 6.16 30.86 0.26
N GLU A 31 5.49 29.70 0.22
CA GLU A 31 4.57 29.24 1.27
C GLU A 31 5.16 28.06 2.05
N GLU A 32 5.12 28.14 3.38
CA GLU A 32 5.55 27.04 4.25
C GLU A 32 4.46 26.00 4.43
N ILE A 33 4.84 24.73 4.23
CA ILE A 33 4.01 23.55 4.53
C ILE A 33 4.72 22.72 5.58
N ILE A 34 4.06 22.52 6.72
CA ILE A 34 4.56 21.65 7.79
C ILE A 34 3.85 20.30 7.67
N THR A 35 4.62 19.21 7.62
CA THR A 35 4.11 17.87 7.39
C THR A 35 4.91 16.81 8.15
N THR A 36 4.48 15.55 8.11
CA THR A 36 5.26 14.42 8.63
C THR A 36 6.18 13.84 7.56
N GLU A 37 7.25 13.16 7.98
CA GLU A 37 8.27 12.58 7.11
C GLU A 37 7.70 11.64 6.03
N THR A 38 6.66 10.90 6.37
CA THR A 38 6.07 9.86 5.50
C THR A 38 4.91 10.35 4.64
N HIS A 39 4.54 11.63 4.73
CA HIS A 39 3.43 12.17 3.94
C HIS A 39 3.83 12.32 2.47
N PRO A 40 3.13 11.70 1.49
CA PRO A 40 3.58 11.70 0.11
C PRO A 40 3.12 12.93 -0.67
N PHE A 41 4.06 13.55 -1.39
CA PHE A 41 3.86 14.66 -2.31
C PHE A 41 4.07 14.19 -3.75
N TYR A 42 3.27 14.68 -4.69
CA TYR A 42 3.43 14.32 -6.10
C TYR A 42 4.52 15.16 -6.75
N VAL A 43 5.63 14.50 -7.08
CA VAL A 43 6.79 15.09 -7.77
C VAL A 43 6.66 14.83 -9.27
N ASN A 44 6.86 15.88 -10.07
CA ASN A 44 6.83 15.80 -11.53
C ASN A 44 7.83 14.74 -12.04
N ASN A 45 7.36 13.86 -12.92
CA ASN A 45 8.14 12.75 -13.50
C ASN A 45 8.68 11.69 -12.51
N ARG A 46 8.35 11.77 -11.20
CA ARG A 46 8.74 10.77 -10.18
C ARG A 46 7.55 10.11 -9.48
N GLY A 47 6.34 10.72 -9.57
CA GLY A 47 5.18 10.24 -8.84
C GLY A 47 5.19 10.66 -7.36
N PHE A 48 4.51 9.88 -6.49
CA PHE A 48 4.47 10.19 -5.06
C PHE A 48 5.78 9.85 -4.36
N VAL A 49 6.32 10.84 -3.65
CA VAL A 49 7.57 10.81 -2.89
C VAL A 49 7.27 11.29 -1.47
N ASN A 50 7.76 10.59 -0.46
CA ASN A 50 7.58 11.01 0.93
C ASN A 50 8.24 12.37 1.20
N ALA A 51 7.63 13.18 2.05
CA ALA A 51 8.14 14.51 2.37
C ALA A 51 9.61 14.47 2.83
N GLY A 52 10.00 13.46 3.63
CA GLY A 52 11.37 13.31 4.10
C GLY A 52 12.40 12.96 3.02
N GLU A 53 11.97 12.60 1.81
CA GLU A 53 12.81 12.25 0.67
C GLU A 53 12.87 13.38 -0.39
N LEU A 54 12.09 14.46 -0.18
CA LEU A 54 12.10 15.63 -1.04
C LEU A 54 13.43 16.40 -0.91
N LYS A 55 13.78 17.12 -1.97
CA LYS A 55 14.98 17.92 -2.05
C LYS A 55 14.65 19.31 -2.59
N VAL A 56 15.42 20.29 -2.20
CA VAL A 56 15.38 21.63 -2.83
C VAL A 56 15.60 21.47 -4.33
N GLY A 57 14.71 22.09 -5.12
CA GLY A 57 14.66 21.98 -6.57
C GLY A 57 13.75 20.88 -7.11
N ASP A 58 13.15 20.01 -6.24
CA ASP A 58 12.10 19.09 -6.69
C ASP A 58 10.89 19.88 -7.22
N GLU A 59 10.36 19.44 -8.35
CA GLU A 59 9.21 20.04 -9.02
C GLU A 59 7.91 19.33 -8.60
N LEU A 60 7.04 20.02 -7.92
CA LEU A 60 5.69 19.57 -7.58
C LEU A 60 4.69 20.12 -8.59
N LEU A 61 3.44 19.65 -8.55
CA LEU A 61 2.40 20.10 -9.49
C LEU A 61 1.18 20.65 -8.75
N ASP A 62 0.68 21.79 -9.26
CA ASP A 62 -0.63 22.31 -8.89
C ASP A 62 -1.77 21.61 -9.67
N PRO A 63 -3.06 21.90 -9.40
CA PRO A 63 -4.20 21.33 -10.13
C PRO A 63 -4.19 21.61 -11.63
N ASN A 64 -3.55 22.68 -12.06
CA ASN A 64 -3.43 23.09 -13.47
C ASN A 64 -2.18 22.53 -14.15
N LYS A 65 -1.39 21.73 -13.43
CA LYS A 65 -0.09 21.19 -13.84
C LYS A 65 1.01 22.26 -13.99
N ASN A 66 0.87 23.39 -13.31
CA ASN A 66 1.98 24.33 -13.18
C ASN A 66 3.02 23.75 -12.21
N ILE A 67 4.28 24.04 -12.48
CA ILE A 67 5.39 23.61 -11.63
C ILE A 67 5.45 24.51 -10.40
N LEU A 68 5.55 23.85 -9.24
CA LEU A 68 5.79 24.44 -7.93
C LEU A 68 7.13 23.90 -7.43
N LEU A 69 8.07 24.79 -7.11
CA LEU A 69 9.42 24.39 -6.69
C LEU A 69 9.51 24.23 -5.17
N VAL A 70 10.18 23.17 -4.73
CA VAL A 70 10.66 23.05 -3.35
C VAL A 70 11.87 23.98 -3.20
N GLU A 71 11.71 25.09 -2.46
CA GLU A 71 12.71 26.15 -2.29
C GLU A 71 13.55 25.95 -1.04
N ASN A 72 12.94 25.36 0.01
CA ASN A 72 13.64 25.02 1.24
C ASN A 72 13.09 23.73 1.84
N PHE A 73 13.96 23.05 2.59
CA PHE A 73 13.67 21.82 3.31
C PHE A 73 14.38 21.87 4.65
N ASP A 74 13.63 21.71 5.74
CA ASP A 74 14.19 21.64 7.08
C ASP A 74 13.49 20.53 7.90
N VAL A 75 14.17 20.04 8.94
CA VAL A 75 13.69 18.98 9.82
C VAL A 75 13.62 19.50 11.24
N GLU A 76 12.43 19.54 11.81
CA GLU A 76 12.21 19.87 13.20
C GLU A 76 12.05 18.60 14.06
N LEU A 77 12.82 18.51 15.14
CA LEU A 77 12.58 17.56 16.22
C LEU A 77 11.91 18.32 17.38
N THR A 78 10.61 18.12 17.54
CA THR A 78 9.76 18.93 18.44
C THR A 78 10.01 18.68 19.94
N GLY A 79 10.82 17.68 20.30
CA GLY A 79 11.13 17.32 21.69
C GLY A 79 9.95 16.71 22.47
N LYS A 80 8.71 16.98 22.06
CA LYS A 80 7.47 16.35 22.53
C LYS A 80 6.58 16.05 21.33
N PRO A 81 5.79 14.95 21.37
CA PRO A 81 4.84 14.67 20.30
C PRO A 81 3.87 15.82 20.09
N VAL A 82 3.65 16.18 18.84
CA VAL A 82 2.62 17.15 18.41
C VAL A 82 1.53 16.41 17.65
N THR A 83 0.32 16.88 17.79
CA THR A 83 -0.83 16.28 17.10
C THR A 83 -0.79 16.67 15.64
N VAL A 84 -0.84 15.67 14.77
CA VAL A 84 -0.92 15.83 13.31
C VAL A 84 -2.23 15.25 12.80
N TYR A 85 -2.75 15.82 11.73
CA TYR A 85 -4.03 15.45 11.15
C TYR A 85 -3.83 14.97 9.72
N ASN A 86 -4.56 13.91 9.38
CA ASN A 86 -4.71 13.47 8.00
C ASN A 86 -6.18 13.13 7.76
N PHE A 87 -6.65 13.12 6.52
CA PHE A 87 -8.07 12.86 6.26
C PHE A 87 -8.29 12.04 5.00
N GLN A 88 -9.32 11.21 5.07
CA GLN A 88 -9.78 10.42 3.95
C GLN A 88 -10.76 11.23 3.12
N VAL A 89 -10.51 11.29 1.82
CA VAL A 89 -11.39 11.93 0.83
C VAL A 89 -12.18 10.87 0.07
N GLU A 90 -13.47 11.12 -0.13
CA GLU A 90 -14.39 10.26 -0.88
C GLU A 90 -13.86 9.97 -2.29
N ASP A 91 -13.86 8.71 -2.72
CA ASP A 91 -13.43 8.18 -4.02
C ASP A 91 -11.94 8.38 -4.38
N TYR A 92 -11.24 9.28 -3.68
CA TYR A 92 -9.86 9.63 -4.02
C TYR A 92 -8.96 9.55 -2.79
N HIS A 93 -7.74 9.05 -2.98
CA HIS A 93 -6.71 9.07 -1.94
C HIS A 93 -5.78 10.27 -2.07
N THR A 94 -6.10 11.18 -2.98
CA THR A 94 -5.33 12.39 -3.26
C THR A 94 -6.16 13.63 -3.00
N TYR A 95 -5.53 14.65 -2.48
CA TYR A 95 -6.12 15.97 -2.31
C TYR A 95 -5.06 17.06 -2.47
N HIS A 96 -5.49 18.30 -2.49
CA HIS A 96 -4.59 19.43 -2.65
C HIS A 96 -4.48 20.19 -1.34
N VAL A 97 -3.24 20.55 -0.96
CA VAL A 97 -2.92 21.34 0.23
C VAL A 97 -2.32 22.67 -0.17
N SER A 98 -2.30 23.65 0.75
CA SER A 98 -1.84 25.03 0.56
C SER A 98 -2.72 25.91 -0.32
N GLY A 99 -2.42 27.20 -0.38
CA GLY A 99 -3.17 28.18 -1.17
C GLY A 99 -3.08 27.97 -2.68
N PHE A 100 -1.99 27.39 -3.19
CA PHE A 100 -1.81 27.05 -4.62
C PHE A 100 -2.09 25.60 -4.96
N GLY A 101 -2.40 24.76 -3.98
CA GLY A 101 -2.92 23.41 -4.24
C GLY A 101 -1.87 22.37 -4.62
N VAL A 102 -0.87 22.14 -3.78
CA VAL A 102 0.06 21.01 -3.95
C VAL A 102 -0.67 19.70 -3.86
N LEU A 103 -0.44 18.79 -4.80
CA LEU A 103 -1.04 17.46 -4.80
C LEU A 103 -0.33 16.53 -3.82
N VAL A 104 -1.08 16.01 -2.85
CA VAL A 104 -0.61 15.06 -1.85
C VAL A 104 -1.45 13.78 -1.83
N HIS A 105 -0.94 12.73 -1.21
CA HIS A 105 -1.61 11.44 -1.12
C HIS A 105 -1.76 11.00 0.33
N ASN A 106 -2.87 10.37 0.65
CA ASN A 106 -3.08 9.73 1.95
C ASN A 106 -2.60 8.26 1.88
N ALA A 107 -1.29 8.04 1.83
CA ALA A 107 -0.70 6.72 1.61
C ALA A 107 -0.84 5.77 2.81
N ASP A 108 -0.86 6.29 4.03
CA ASP A 108 -0.80 5.48 5.25
C ASP A 108 -2.09 4.68 5.52
N ASP A 109 -3.19 5.01 4.85
CA ASP A 109 -4.50 4.41 5.13
C ASP A 109 -4.85 3.21 4.25
N THR A 110 -4.39 3.16 3.01
CA THR A 110 -4.76 2.08 2.08
C THR A 110 -4.38 0.71 2.62
N TYR A 111 -3.16 0.53 3.10
CA TYR A 111 -2.73 -0.73 3.71
C TYR A 111 -3.54 -1.09 4.95
N SER A 112 -3.72 -0.13 5.86
CA SER A 112 -4.48 -0.33 7.11
C SER A 112 -5.95 -0.66 6.85
N ARG A 113 -6.56 0.00 5.85
CA ARG A 113 -7.93 -0.28 5.40
C ARG A 113 -8.04 -1.65 4.76
N LEU A 114 -7.12 -2.00 3.86
CA LEU A 114 -7.11 -3.31 3.20
C LEU A 114 -6.88 -4.44 4.20
N ARG A 115 -6.07 -4.24 5.24
CA ARG A 115 -5.90 -5.24 6.31
C ARG A 115 -7.19 -5.59 7.05
N LYS A 116 -8.15 -4.68 7.11
CA LYS A 116 -9.46 -4.93 7.75
C LYS A 116 -10.39 -5.80 6.87
N VAL A 117 -10.14 -5.85 5.56
CA VAL A 117 -11.02 -6.48 4.57
C VAL A 117 -10.35 -7.56 3.72
N SER A 118 -9.06 -7.84 3.96
CA SER A 118 -8.30 -8.89 3.29
C SER A 118 -7.44 -9.66 4.31
N PRO A 119 -7.41 -11.01 4.25
CA PRO A 119 -8.19 -11.86 3.36
C PRO A 119 -9.68 -11.87 3.71
N ASP A 120 -10.53 -11.83 2.69
CA ASP A 120 -11.98 -11.86 2.84
C ASP A 120 -12.53 -13.28 3.11
N ALA A 121 -13.84 -13.39 3.27
CA ALA A 121 -14.51 -14.67 3.53
C ALA A 121 -14.37 -15.65 2.36
N LYS A 122 -14.32 -15.15 1.10
CA LYS A 122 -14.15 -15.97 -0.10
C LYS A 122 -12.76 -16.59 -0.13
N ALA A 123 -11.71 -15.81 0.09
CA ALA A 123 -10.33 -16.29 0.16
C ALA A 123 -10.15 -17.34 1.27
N LYS A 124 -10.67 -17.06 2.48
CA LYS A 124 -10.63 -18.02 3.60
C LYS A 124 -11.35 -19.32 3.30
N LYS A 125 -12.49 -19.27 2.59
CA LYS A 125 -13.23 -20.46 2.17
C LYS A 125 -12.48 -21.21 1.07
N ALA A 126 -11.89 -20.52 0.10
CA ALA A 126 -11.18 -21.14 -1.03
C ALA A 126 -10.01 -22.03 -0.57
N VAL A 127 -9.18 -21.56 0.36
CA VAL A 127 -8.06 -22.34 0.90
C VAL A 127 -8.51 -23.53 1.78
N ASN A 128 -9.78 -23.59 2.15
CA ASN A 128 -10.39 -24.66 2.96
C ASN A 128 -11.49 -25.42 2.21
N SER A 129 -11.48 -25.41 0.87
CA SER A 129 -12.55 -25.97 0.03
C SER A 129 -12.69 -27.50 0.09
N VAL A 130 -11.64 -28.21 0.53
CA VAL A 130 -11.67 -29.68 0.69
C VAL A 130 -12.20 -30.02 2.09
N ASP A 131 -13.09 -30.99 2.20
CA ASP A 131 -13.59 -31.48 3.48
C ASP A 131 -12.55 -32.30 4.26
N GLY A 132 -12.71 -32.37 5.58
CA GLY A 132 -11.82 -33.09 6.46
C GLY A 132 -10.55 -32.36 6.84
N LYS A 133 -9.55 -33.11 7.31
CA LYS A 133 -8.22 -32.55 7.68
C LYS A 133 -7.48 -32.06 6.46
N LYS A 134 -6.75 -30.98 6.64
CA LYS A 134 -5.91 -30.33 5.64
C LYS A 134 -4.44 -30.58 5.96
N THR A 135 -3.61 -30.48 4.95
CA THR A 135 -2.16 -30.63 5.09
C THR A 135 -1.47 -29.29 4.76
N ASP A 136 -0.58 -28.85 5.64
CA ASP A 136 0.29 -27.70 5.35
C ASP A 136 1.16 -28.01 4.11
N PRO A 137 1.12 -27.18 3.05
CA PRO A 137 1.80 -27.51 1.79
C PRO A 137 3.33 -27.42 1.87
N ILE A 138 3.88 -26.82 2.93
CA ILE A 138 5.32 -26.57 3.07
C ILE A 138 5.98 -27.64 3.94
N TYR A 139 5.35 -27.99 5.06
CA TYR A 139 5.92 -28.91 6.04
C TYR A 139 5.16 -30.22 6.21
N GLY A 140 4.04 -30.41 5.49
CA GLY A 140 3.31 -31.66 5.44
C GLY A 140 2.55 -32.06 6.72
N TYR A 141 2.43 -31.19 7.72
CA TYR A 141 1.67 -31.52 8.94
C TYR A 141 0.17 -31.25 8.77
N GLU A 142 -0.64 -32.09 9.46
CA GLU A 142 -2.10 -31.98 9.41
C GLU A 142 -2.64 -30.88 10.33
N VAL A 143 -3.69 -30.18 9.85
CA VAL A 143 -4.47 -29.18 10.57
C VAL A 143 -5.96 -29.33 10.27
N ASP A 144 -6.81 -28.82 11.14
CA ASP A 144 -8.25 -28.77 10.88
C ASP A 144 -8.62 -27.68 9.87
N THR A 145 -7.90 -26.55 9.92
CA THR A 145 -8.11 -25.40 9.02
C THR A 145 -6.76 -24.78 8.60
N LEU A 146 -6.71 -24.31 7.37
CA LEU A 146 -5.62 -23.49 6.84
C LEU A 146 -5.96 -22.00 6.98
N GLU A 147 -4.96 -21.20 7.24
CA GLU A 147 -5.05 -19.74 7.21
C GLU A 147 -4.76 -19.25 5.79
N ALA A 148 -5.61 -18.35 5.29
CA ALA A 148 -5.39 -17.73 3.98
C ALA A 148 -4.25 -16.69 4.11
N ASP A 149 -3.12 -16.97 3.50
CA ASP A 149 -1.95 -16.12 3.49
C ASP A 149 -1.75 -15.48 2.11
N HIS A 150 -1.38 -14.20 2.11
CA HIS A 150 -1.01 -13.50 0.89
C HIS A 150 0.36 -13.99 0.39
N ILE A 151 0.41 -14.47 -0.84
CA ILE A 151 1.64 -14.87 -1.51
C ILE A 151 2.53 -13.64 -1.72
N MET A 152 2.05 -12.66 -2.46
CA MET A 152 2.61 -11.31 -2.49
C MET A 152 2.05 -10.53 -1.30
N PRO A 153 2.89 -10.07 -0.36
CA PRO A 153 2.43 -9.39 0.84
C PRO A 153 1.53 -8.19 0.55
N LEU A 154 0.51 -7.99 1.38
CA LEU A 154 -0.46 -6.90 1.19
C LEU A 154 0.21 -5.53 1.10
N LYS A 155 1.26 -5.29 1.88
CA LYS A 155 2.02 -4.05 1.80
C LYS A 155 2.66 -3.89 0.41
N GLU A 156 3.27 -4.93 -0.11
CA GLU A 156 3.91 -4.92 -1.44
C GLU A 156 2.88 -4.71 -2.56
N ILE A 157 1.64 -5.20 -2.39
CA ILE A 157 0.53 -4.91 -3.33
C ILE A 157 0.23 -3.42 -3.37
N THR A 158 0.18 -2.76 -2.21
CA THR A 158 -0.11 -1.32 -2.15
C THR A 158 0.98 -0.44 -2.76
N GLU A 159 2.18 -0.97 -2.91
CA GLU A 159 3.34 -0.30 -3.51
C GLU A 159 3.47 -0.55 -5.02
N GLN A 160 2.57 -1.36 -5.61
CA GLN A 160 2.63 -1.65 -7.05
C GLN A 160 2.29 -0.41 -7.90
N PRO A 161 3.01 -0.21 -9.03
CA PRO A 161 2.76 0.92 -9.92
C PRO A 161 1.29 1.04 -10.34
N GLY A 162 0.69 2.21 -10.09
CA GLY A 162 -0.69 2.52 -10.45
C GLY A 162 -1.76 1.98 -9.49
N PHE A 163 -1.39 1.21 -8.46
CA PHE A 163 -2.34 0.72 -7.47
C PHE A 163 -3.01 1.87 -6.69
N ASP A 164 -2.26 2.92 -6.40
CA ASP A 164 -2.70 4.14 -5.73
C ASP A 164 -3.72 4.96 -6.54
N GLN A 165 -3.75 4.76 -7.87
CA GLN A 165 -4.68 5.45 -8.77
C GLN A 165 -6.05 4.77 -8.88
N LEU A 166 -6.20 3.59 -8.29
CA LEU A 166 -7.43 2.81 -8.32
C LEU A 166 -8.43 3.27 -7.26
N SER A 167 -9.71 3.03 -7.52
CA SER A 167 -10.75 3.17 -6.49
C SER A 167 -10.50 2.19 -5.33
N PHE A 168 -10.99 2.50 -4.12
CA PHE A 168 -10.83 1.57 -2.99
C PHE A 168 -11.49 0.20 -3.24
N GLU A 169 -12.62 0.16 -3.97
CA GLU A 169 -13.26 -1.12 -4.31
C GLU A 169 -12.40 -1.94 -5.27
N ASP A 170 -11.71 -1.30 -6.23
CA ASP A 170 -10.75 -1.98 -7.10
C ASP A 170 -9.51 -2.45 -6.33
N GLN A 171 -8.98 -1.61 -5.43
CA GLN A 171 -7.87 -1.97 -4.55
C GLN A 171 -8.21 -3.17 -3.67
N LYS A 172 -9.41 -3.17 -3.07
CA LYS A 172 -9.93 -4.28 -2.28
C LYS A 172 -10.12 -5.55 -3.11
N ALA A 173 -10.64 -5.42 -4.33
CA ALA A 173 -10.79 -6.56 -5.24
C ALA A 173 -9.43 -7.17 -5.60
N ILE A 174 -8.41 -6.35 -5.86
CA ILE A 174 -7.04 -6.81 -6.14
C ILE A 174 -6.39 -7.43 -4.90
N ALA A 175 -6.55 -6.82 -3.72
CA ALA A 175 -6.04 -7.37 -2.47
C ALA A 175 -6.66 -8.74 -2.11
N ASN A 176 -7.82 -9.07 -2.70
CA ASN A 176 -8.54 -10.33 -2.50
C ASN A 176 -8.55 -11.24 -3.75
N LEU A 177 -7.62 -11.05 -4.69
CA LEU A 177 -7.45 -11.95 -5.82
C LEU A 177 -7.10 -13.38 -5.35
N GLU A 178 -7.83 -14.35 -5.84
CA GLU A 178 -7.67 -15.74 -5.45
C GLU A 178 -6.28 -16.30 -5.75
N GLU A 179 -5.69 -15.87 -6.87
CA GLU A 179 -4.34 -16.21 -7.30
C GLU A 179 -3.26 -15.76 -6.33
N ASN A 180 -3.55 -14.78 -5.48
CA ASN A 180 -2.62 -14.28 -4.46
C ASN A 180 -2.80 -14.93 -3.09
N PHE A 181 -3.58 -16.00 -2.98
CA PHE A 181 -3.74 -16.70 -1.71
C PHE A 181 -3.22 -18.13 -1.76
N MET A 182 -2.60 -18.53 -0.66
CA MET A 182 -2.34 -19.92 -0.35
C MET A 182 -2.84 -20.25 1.06
N GLY A 183 -3.24 -21.52 1.25
CA GLY A 183 -3.57 -22.02 2.58
C GLY A 183 -2.31 -22.49 3.29
N LEU A 184 -2.00 -21.91 4.44
CA LEU A 184 -0.90 -22.33 5.30
C LEU A 184 -1.41 -22.78 6.66
N GLY A 185 -0.77 -23.79 7.24
CA GLY A 185 -1.00 -24.10 8.64
C GLY A 185 -0.54 -22.94 9.55
N LYS A 186 -1.22 -22.74 10.67
CA LYS A 186 -0.99 -21.60 11.57
C LYS A 186 0.48 -21.36 11.94
N ARG A 187 1.27 -22.42 12.14
CA ARG A 187 2.70 -22.30 12.48
C ARG A 187 3.51 -21.75 11.30
N THR A 188 3.23 -22.28 10.11
CA THR A 188 3.89 -21.87 8.86
C THR A 188 3.55 -20.42 8.56
N ASN A 189 2.27 -20.05 8.60
CA ASN A 189 1.80 -18.70 8.38
C ASN A 189 2.41 -17.70 9.37
N ALA A 190 2.42 -18.01 10.66
CA ALA A 190 3.06 -17.16 11.68
C ALA A 190 4.57 -16.97 11.46
N SER A 191 5.27 -18.00 10.96
CA SER A 191 6.69 -17.92 10.63
C SER A 191 6.98 -17.07 9.40
N LYS A 192 6.15 -17.20 8.35
CA LYS A 192 6.24 -16.38 7.15
C LYS A 192 5.87 -14.93 7.48
N GLY A 193 4.74 -14.72 8.16
CA GLY A 193 4.24 -13.39 8.46
C GLY A 193 4.10 -12.53 7.19
N ALA A 194 4.51 -11.28 7.27
CA ALA A 194 4.46 -10.34 6.15
C ALA A 194 5.67 -10.40 5.21
N LYS A 195 6.53 -11.41 5.33
CA LYS A 195 7.71 -11.53 4.48
C LYS A 195 7.31 -11.98 3.07
N PRO A 196 7.92 -11.41 2.02
CA PRO A 196 7.84 -12.00 0.69
C PRO A 196 8.48 -13.40 0.68
N ILE A 197 8.07 -14.25 -0.25
CA ILE A 197 8.56 -15.63 -0.36
C ILE A 197 10.09 -15.68 -0.50
N SER A 198 10.65 -14.76 -1.26
CA SER A 198 12.10 -14.65 -1.47
C SER A 198 12.91 -14.33 -0.19
N ALA A 199 12.27 -13.76 0.82
CA ALA A 199 12.90 -13.38 2.10
C ALA A 199 12.55 -14.33 3.26
N TRP A 200 11.76 -15.37 3.00
CA TRP A 200 11.39 -16.36 4.01
C TRP A 200 12.17 -17.66 3.82
N SER A 201 13.08 -17.94 4.76
CA SER A 201 13.97 -19.12 4.72
C SER A 201 13.41 -20.34 5.45
N GLY A 202 12.23 -20.24 6.09
CA GLY A 202 11.60 -21.33 6.82
C GLY A 202 11.27 -21.02 8.28
N HIS A 203 10.83 -22.05 8.97
CA HIS A 203 10.38 -21.97 10.36
C HIS A 203 11.49 -22.39 11.34
N SER A 204 11.74 -21.60 12.38
CA SER A 204 12.84 -21.83 13.34
C SER A 204 12.85 -23.23 13.99
N LYS A 205 11.68 -23.85 14.16
CA LYS A 205 11.54 -25.19 14.78
C LYS A 205 11.24 -26.33 13.79
N LEU A 206 10.68 -26.01 12.61
CA LEU A 206 10.36 -27.02 11.59
C LEU A 206 11.47 -27.16 10.54
N GLY A 207 12.44 -26.24 10.56
CA GLY A 207 13.59 -26.25 9.68
C GLY A 207 13.45 -25.33 8.45
N ALA A 208 14.45 -25.42 7.60
CA ALA A 208 14.46 -24.73 6.31
C ALA A 208 13.36 -25.28 5.37
N ILE A 209 13.01 -24.48 4.39
CA ILE A 209 12.09 -24.89 3.31
C ILE A 209 12.84 -25.90 2.41
N SER A 210 12.18 -27.01 2.02
CA SER A 210 12.77 -27.95 1.07
C SER A 210 12.88 -27.34 -0.34
N GLU A 211 13.71 -27.90 -1.20
CA GLU A 211 13.88 -27.42 -2.56
C GLU A 211 12.57 -27.51 -3.37
N GLU A 212 11.81 -28.60 -3.19
CA GLU A 212 10.50 -28.79 -3.85
C GLU A 212 9.49 -27.73 -3.37
N ALA A 213 9.43 -27.49 -2.04
CA ALA A 213 8.56 -26.47 -1.49
C ALA A 213 8.98 -25.05 -1.93
N GLN A 214 10.27 -24.78 -2.07
CA GLN A 214 10.77 -23.50 -2.59
C GLN A 214 10.41 -23.31 -4.07
N GLN A 215 10.52 -24.35 -4.89
CA GLN A 215 10.09 -24.31 -6.31
C GLN A 215 8.58 -24.04 -6.40
N PHE A 216 7.78 -24.74 -5.60
CA PHE A 216 6.32 -24.53 -5.52
C PHE A 216 6.00 -23.07 -5.14
N LEU A 217 6.65 -22.54 -4.11
CA LEU A 217 6.47 -21.17 -3.65
C LEU A 217 6.85 -20.14 -4.72
N ASN A 218 7.96 -20.34 -5.43
CA ASN A 218 8.41 -19.46 -6.50
C ASN A 218 7.41 -19.41 -7.66
N GLN A 219 6.86 -20.58 -8.07
CA GLN A 219 5.82 -20.64 -9.10
C GLN A 219 4.55 -19.89 -8.67
N LYS A 220 4.15 -20.03 -7.39
CA LYS A 220 3.01 -19.31 -6.84
C LYS A 220 3.24 -17.80 -6.79
N ASP A 221 4.43 -17.35 -6.39
CA ASP A 221 4.78 -15.94 -6.35
C ASP A 221 4.77 -15.31 -7.74
N GLU A 222 5.34 -15.98 -8.75
CA GLU A 222 5.31 -15.52 -10.13
C GLU A 222 3.88 -15.36 -10.67
N ALA A 223 3.04 -16.38 -10.45
CA ALA A 223 1.64 -16.34 -10.87
C ALA A 223 0.84 -15.23 -10.16
N ALA A 224 1.04 -15.06 -8.85
CA ALA A 224 0.38 -14.02 -8.07
C ALA A 224 0.78 -12.61 -8.55
N ARG A 225 2.08 -12.37 -8.78
CA ARG A 225 2.60 -11.10 -9.30
C ARG A 225 2.03 -10.78 -10.66
N ALA A 226 2.00 -11.74 -11.57
CA ALA A 226 1.43 -11.57 -12.91
C ALA A 226 -0.07 -11.24 -12.84
N ALA A 227 -0.84 -11.93 -11.99
CA ALA A 227 -2.27 -11.69 -11.81
C ALA A 227 -2.54 -10.28 -11.25
N ILE A 228 -1.78 -9.85 -10.23
CA ILE A 228 -1.90 -8.52 -9.63
C ILE A 228 -1.57 -7.42 -10.65
N ALA A 229 -0.43 -7.53 -11.34
CA ALA A 229 -0.02 -6.55 -12.35
C ALA A 229 -1.06 -6.43 -13.48
N LYS A 230 -1.57 -7.56 -13.97
CA LYS A 230 -2.66 -7.61 -14.96
C LYS A 230 -3.92 -6.92 -14.44
N ALA A 231 -4.34 -7.24 -13.22
CA ALA A 231 -5.56 -6.70 -12.63
C ALA A 231 -5.49 -5.17 -12.42
N ILE A 232 -4.31 -4.64 -12.06
CA ILE A 232 -4.05 -3.19 -11.98
C ILE A 232 -4.18 -2.56 -13.38
N SER A 233 -3.46 -3.09 -14.36
CA SER A 233 -3.44 -2.58 -15.73
C SER A 233 -4.83 -2.55 -16.37
N GLU A 234 -5.61 -3.63 -16.21
CA GLU A 234 -6.97 -3.72 -16.75
C GLU A 234 -7.93 -2.68 -16.17
N ARG A 235 -7.75 -2.31 -14.89
CA ARG A 235 -8.58 -1.31 -14.23
C ARG A 235 -8.17 0.11 -14.56
N LEU A 236 -6.89 0.37 -14.75
CA LEU A 236 -6.39 1.66 -15.24
C LEU A 236 -6.78 1.91 -16.70
N GLY A 237 -6.80 0.86 -17.54
CA GLY A 237 -7.21 0.97 -18.95
C GLY A 237 -8.70 1.17 -19.19
N LYS A 238 -9.54 1.01 -18.16
CA LYS A 238 -11.00 1.24 -18.21
C LYS A 238 -11.41 2.68 -17.88
N LYS A 239 -10.46 3.53 -17.52
CA LYS A 239 -10.66 4.97 -17.27
C LYS A 239 -10.33 5.78 -18.52
#